data_88cc2ea82e6aa64306e15260a150d501
#
_entry.id   88cc2ea82e6aa64306e15260a150d501
#
_cell.length_a   1.000
_cell.length_b   1.000
_cell.length_c   1.000
_cell.angle_alpha   90.00
_cell.angle_beta   90.00
_cell.angle_gamma   90.00
#
_symmetry.space_group_name_H-M   'P 1'
#
loop_
_entity.id
_entity.type
_entity.pdbx_description
1 polymer ?
#
loop_
_entity_poly.entity_id
_entity_poly.type
_entity_poly.pdbx_seq_one_letter_code
_entity_poly.pdbx_strand_id
1 'polypeptide(L)'
;HTQGLVQILKKSGYDSYLFGRPHEEVCPLPPDGFIWVGYDGSEIAAHRFIGWYNAPLGKAREKIETWLKDNPERELGLILWGVGNHGGGPSRKDVREIDAFIAQCNDAEIIHSTPEAYFAEMAATNTKRPRREQDLNSWAPGCYTSQIRLKQQHRLLENMLFMVEKMAAAATLQGL
;
A
#
# COMPACT_ATOMS: atom_id res chain seq x y z
N HIS A 1 5.25 1.45 -10.12
CA HIS A 1 5.83 2.41 -9.16
C HIS A 1 7.26 2.75 -9.57
N THR A 2 7.45 3.95 -10.11
CA THR A 2 8.77 4.45 -10.52
C THR A 2 9.57 4.96 -9.32
N GLN A 3 10.87 4.87 -9.37
CA GLN A 3 11.78 5.41 -8.37
C GLN A 3 11.55 6.91 -8.10
N GLY A 4 11.16 7.68 -9.13
CA GLY A 4 10.79 9.08 -8.98
C GLY A 4 9.59 9.37 -8.08
N LEU A 5 8.77 8.35 -7.76
CA LEU A 5 7.66 8.50 -6.82
C LEU A 5 8.15 8.83 -5.41
N VAL A 6 9.30 8.31 -5.01
CA VAL A 6 9.87 8.51 -3.66
C VAL A 6 10.02 9.98 -3.32
N GLN A 7 10.66 10.74 -4.20
CA GLN A 7 10.87 12.17 -3.97
C GLN A 7 9.58 12.98 -3.97
N ILE A 8 8.57 12.55 -4.73
CA ILE A 8 7.24 13.16 -4.72
C ILE A 8 6.57 12.91 -3.36
N LEU A 9 6.53 11.67 -2.92
CA LEU A 9 5.96 11.29 -1.63
C LEU A 9 6.66 12.03 -0.48
N LYS A 10 7.99 11.98 -0.44
CA LYS A 10 8.77 12.64 0.63
C LYS A 10 8.51 14.15 0.69
N LYS A 11 8.50 14.83 -0.45
CA LYS A 11 8.21 16.27 -0.53
C LYS A 11 6.75 16.61 -0.24
N SER A 12 5.85 15.64 -0.35
CA SER A 12 4.44 15.76 0.04
C SER A 12 4.17 15.40 1.50
N GLY A 13 5.22 15.13 2.29
CA GLY A 13 5.11 14.85 3.73
C GLY A 13 4.91 13.37 4.09
N TYR A 14 4.98 12.46 3.11
CA TYR A 14 4.96 11.03 3.41
C TYR A 14 6.36 10.52 3.75
N ASP A 15 6.43 9.60 4.70
CA ASP A 15 7.67 8.95 5.17
C ASP A 15 7.71 7.45 4.89
N SER A 16 6.58 6.89 4.47
CA SER A 16 6.41 5.45 4.30
C SER A 16 5.55 5.10 3.08
N TYR A 17 5.70 3.87 2.60
CA TYR A 17 4.98 3.37 1.43
C TYR A 17 4.64 1.89 1.55
N LEU A 18 3.35 1.59 1.68
CA LEU A 18 2.82 0.24 1.73
C LEU A 18 2.25 -0.15 0.36
N PHE A 19 2.62 -1.32 -0.15
CA PHE A 19 2.16 -1.77 -1.47
C PHE A 19 2.03 -3.31 -1.54
N GLY A 20 1.25 -3.79 -2.53
CA GLY A 20 1.03 -5.23 -2.73
C GLY A 20 1.61 -5.76 -4.04
N ARG A 21 1.91 -4.90 -5.00
CA ARG A 21 2.48 -5.27 -6.31
C ARG A 21 3.73 -4.46 -6.60
N PRO A 22 4.72 -5.02 -7.32
CA PRO A 22 4.76 -6.32 -7.99
C PRO A 22 4.83 -7.51 -7.02
N HIS A 23 4.46 -8.69 -7.51
CA HIS A 23 4.56 -9.95 -6.76
C HIS A 23 6.03 -10.42 -6.63
N GLU A 24 6.25 -11.37 -5.71
CA GLU A 24 7.59 -11.88 -5.37
C GLU A 24 8.32 -12.45 -6.59
N GLU A 25 7.64 -13.23 -7.40
CA GLU A 25 8.20 -13.91 -8.57
C GLU A 25 8.71 -12.92 -9.63
N VAL A 26 8.12 -11.72 -9.66
CA VAL A 26 8.47 -10.68 -10.65
C VAL A 26 9.48 -9.70 -10.09
N CYS A 27 9.44 -9.46 -8.79
CA CYS A 27 10.31 -8.52 -8.09
C CYS A 27 10.63 -9.02 -6.68
N PRO A 28 11.68 -9.81 -6.50
CA PRO A 28 12.13 -10.20 -5.17
C PRO A 28 12.51 -8.98 -4.34
N LEU A 29 11.96 -8.89 -3.14
CA LEU A 29 12.18 -7.77 -2.22
C LEU A 29 12.50 -8.30 -0.82
N PRO A 30 13.21 -7.51 -0.01
CA PRO A 30 13.42 -7.85 1.39
C PRO A 30 12.08 -8.04 2.12
N PRO A 31 11.89 -9.17 2.83
CA PRO A 31 10.62 -9.50 3.46
C PRO A 31 10.23 -8.55 4.60
N ASP A 32 11.21 -7.96 5.29
CA ASP A 32 10.99 -7.06 6.43
C ASP A 32 10.99 -5.57 6.04
N GLY A 33 10.81 -5.31 4.74
CA GLY A 33 10.85 -3.95 4.20
C GLY A 33 12.26 -3.45 3.87
N PHE A 34 12.32 -2.27 3.30
CA PHE A 34 13.55 -1.64 2.81
C PHE A 34 13.42 -0.12 2.84
N ILE A 35 14.54 0.56 2.68
CA ILE A 35 14.56 2.00 2.41
C ILE A 35 14.54 2.21 0.90
N TRP A 36 13.48 2.80 0.41
CA TRP A 36 13.35 3.13 -1.01
C TRP A 36 13.89 4.54 -1.27
N VAL A 37 14.80 4.65 -2.23
CA VAL A 37 15.57 5.88 -2.48
C VAL A 37 15.17 6.46 -3.83
N GLY A 38 14.81 7.73 -3.84
CA GLY A 38 14.46 8.50 -5.04
C GLY A 38 15.69 8.97 -5.83
N TYR A 39 15.45 9.50 -7.03
CA TYR A 39 16.52 10.04 -7.88
C TYR A 39 17.26 11.23 -7.25
N ASP A 40 16.63 11.97 -6.36
CA ASP A 40 17.21 13.11 -5.66
C ASP A 40 17.82 12.75 -4.29
N GLY A 41 17.91 11.45 -3.96
CA GLY A 41 18.40 10.96 -2.68
C GLY A 41 17.36 10.98 -1.55
N SER A 42 16.12 11.40 -1.80
CA SER A 42 15.04 11.29 -0.83
C SER A 42 14.78 9.84 -0.43
N GLU A 43 14.43 9.59 0.81
CA GLU A 43 14.25 8.26 1.37
C GLU A 43 12.90 8.12 2.07
N ILE A 44 12.23 6.98 1.84
CA ILE A 44 11.05 6.55 2.58
C ILE A 44 11.18 5.08 2.96
N ALA A 45 10.56 4.71 4.07
CA ALA A 45 10.40 3.30 4.42
C ALA A 45 9.38 2.64 3.49
N ALA A 46 9.69 1.47 2.97
CA ALA A 46 8.80 0.76 2.06
C ALA A 46 8.60 -0.70 2.49
N HIS A 47 7.37 -1.17 2.41
CA HIS A 47 7.03 -2.55 2.73
C HIS A 47 6.01 -3.09 1.74
N ARG A 48 6.26 -4.31 1.23
CA ARG A 48 5.27 -5.05 0.46
C ARG A 48 4.54 -6.00 1.40
N PHE A 49 3.22 -5.79 1.60
CA PHE A 49 2.43 -6.71 2.42
C PHE A 49 2.34 -8.09 1.77
N ILE A 50 2.38 -9.11 2.60
CA ILE A 50 2.31 -10.52 2.20
C ILE A 50 0.83 -10.94 2.11
N GLY A 51 0.52 -11.74 1.12
CA GLY A 51 -0.84 -12.13 0.81
C GLY A 51 -1.63 -11.00 0.15
N TRP A 52 -2.94 -11.16 0.06
CA TRP A 52 -3.81 -10.16 -0.53
C TRP A 52 -4.38 -9.25 0.57
N TYR A 53 -4.87 -8.06 0.20
CA TYR A 53 -5.43 -7.10 1.17
C TYR A 53 -6.81 -7.50 1.70
N ASN A 54 -7.46 -8.52 1.14
CA ASN A 54 -8.76 -9.01 1.56
C ASN A 54 -8.71 -10.44 2.09
N ALA A 55 -9.82 -10.86 2.70
CA ALA A 55 -10.10 -12.23 3.07
C ALA A 55 -11.58 -12.56 2.80
N PRO A 56 -11.94 -13.79 2.42
CA PRO A 56 -13.35 -14.20 2.42
C PRO A 56 -13.97 -14.03 3.80
N LEU A 57 -15.28 -13.83 3.86
CA LEU A 57 -16.01 -13.70 5.12
C LEU A 57 -15.74 -14.89 6.07
N GLY A 58 -15.29 -14.60 7.28
CA GLY A 58 -14.93 -15.60 8.31
C GLY A 58 -13.58 -16.27 8.08
N LYS A 59 -12.70 -15.71 7.24
CA LYS A 59 -11.37 -16.26 6.94
C LYS A 59 -10.20 -15.36 7.39
N ALA A 60 -10.49 -14.22 8.01
CA ALA A 60 -9.44 -13.32 8.44
C ALA A 60 -8.58 -13.92 9.55
N ARG A 61 -9.19 -14.61 10.54
CA ARG A 61 -8.47 -15.34 11.57
C ARG A 61 -7.53 -16.40 10.99
N GLU A 62 -8.01 -17.25 10.08
CA GLU A 62 -7.21 -18.29 9.43
C GLU A 62 -6.01 -17.69 8.69
N LYS A 63 -6.18 -16.53 8.06
CA LYS A 63 -5.10 -15.79 7.42
C LYS A 63 -4.00 -15.38 8.41
N ILE A 64 -4.37 -14.94 9.60
CA ILE A 64 -3.42 -14.57 10.67
C ILE A 64 -2.70 -15.81 11.17
N GLU A 65 -3.42 -16.90 11.47
CA GLU A 65 -2.86 -18.16 11.94
C GLU A 65 -1.85 -18.74 10.91
N THR A 66 -2.21 -18.70 9.64
CA THR A 66 -1.31 -19.15 8.55
C THR A 66 -0.05 -18.31 8.50
N TRP A 67 -0.20 -16.98 8.59
CA TRP A 67 0.97 -16.09 8.56
C TRP A 67 1.92 -16.37 9.73
N LEU A 68 1.41 -16.52 10.95
CA LEU A 68 2.21 -16.84 12.13
C LEU A 68 2.96 -18.16 11.97
N LYS A 69 2.27 -19.18 11.47
CA LYS A 69 2.86 -20.50 11.21
C LYS A 69 3.97 -20.46 10.16
N ASP A 70 3.79 -19.68 9.11
CA ASP A 70 4.72 -19.61 7.98
C ASP A 70 5.89 -18.66 8.24
N ASN A 71 5.83 -17.84 9.30
CA ASN A 71 6.83 -16.82 9.62
C ASN A 71 7.25 -16.85 11.12
N PRO A 72 7.67 -17.98 11.67
CA PRO A 72 7.93 -18.12 13.11
C PRO A 72 9.10 -17.26 13.62
N GLU A 73 10.04 -16.91 12.74
CA GLU A 73 11.26 -16.15 13.07
C GLU A 73 11.08 -14.63 12.92
N ARG A 74 9.88 -14.17 12.54
CA ARG A 74 9.65 -12.73 12.32
C ARG A 74 9.19 -12.05 13.59
N GLU A 75 9.90 -10.99 13.96
CA GLU A 75 9.56 -10.15 15.11
C GLU A 75 8.37 -9.21 14.85
N LEU A 76 8.12 -8.84 13.59
CA LEU A 76 7.07 -7.91 13.21
C LEU A 76 6.38 -8.34 11.92
N GLY A 77 5.06 -8.26 11.89
CA GLY A 77 4.23 -8.55 10.72
C GLY A 77 3.08 -7.59 10.52
N LEU A 78 2.68 -7.41 9.28
CA LEU A 78 1.48 -6.65 8.92
C LEU A 78 0.58 -7.52 8.04
N ILE A 79 -0.63 -7.78 8.51
CA ILE A 79 -1.62 -8.59 7.81
C ILE A 79 -2.83 -7.73 7.49
N LEU A 80 -3.06 -7.48 6.23
CA LEU A 80 -4.25 -6.78 5.77
C LEU A 80 -5.40 -7.76 5.57
N TRP A 81 -6.58 -7.38 5.99
CA TRP A 81 -7.78 -8.19 5.83
C TRP A 81 -9.05 -7.34 5.69
N GLY A 82 -10.10 -7.93 5.21
CA GLY A 82 -11.41 -7.33 5.00
C GLY A 82 -12.18 -8.11 3.95
N VAL A 83 -13.50 -8.08 4.00
CA VAL A 83 -14.37 -8.78 3.05
C VAL A 83 -14.51 -7.95 1.78
N GLY A 84 -14.49 -8.62 0.63
CA GLY A 84 -14.68 -7.99 -0.67
C GLY A 84 -13.41 -7.94 -1.49
N ASN A 85 -13.53 -7.49 -2.73
CA ASN A 85 -12.42 -7.51 -3.70
C ASN A 85 -11.98 -6.11 -4.03
N HIS A 86 -12.54 -5.07 -4.09
CA HIS A 86 -12.08 -3.72 -4.42
C HIS A 86 -12.78 -2.62 -3.60
N GLY A 87 -13.55 -2.98 -2.60
CA GLY A 87 -14.30 -2.02 -1.82
C GLY A 87 -14.93 -2.64 -0.58
N GLY A 88 -14.38 -3.75 -0.12
CA GLY A 88 -14.82 -4.38 1.10
C GLY A 88 -14.24 -3.73 2.34
N GLY A 89 -14.64 -4.23 3.48
CA GLY A 89 -14.17 -3.78 4.78
C GLY A 89 -14.25 -4.89 5.83
N PRO A 90 -13.87 -4.60 7.07
CA PRO A 90 -13.93 -5.57 8.14
C PRO A 90 -15.39 -5.99 8.41
N SER A 91 -15.62 -7.30 8.54
CA SER A 91 -16.91 -7.82 8.94
C SER A 91 -16.99 -7.93 10.47
N ARG A 92 -18.20 -7.78 11.02
CA ARG A 92 -18.43 -7.98 12.44
C ARG A 92 -18.13 -9.42 12.90
N LYS A 93 -18.24 -10.39 11.99
CA LYS A 93 -17.88 -11.77 12.27
C LYS A 93 -16.37 -11.91 12.44
N ASP A 94 -15.61 -11.43 11.45
CA ASP A 94 -14.15 -11.53 11.47
C ASP A 94 -13.55 -10.75 12.65
N VAL A 95 -14.07 -9.56 12.98
CA VAL A 95 -13.61 -8.80 14.17
C VAL A 95 -13.75 -9.65 15.42
N ARG A 96 -14.94 -10.25 15.68
CA ARG A 96 -15.15 -11.08 16.86
C ARG A 96 -14.26 -12.31 16.91
N GLU A 97 -14.02 -12.95 15.75
CA GLU A 97 -13.17 -14.14 15.67
C GLU A 97 -11.71 -13.79 15.90
N ILE A 98 -11.25 -12.63 15.41
CA ILE A 98 -9.91 -12.10 15.67
C ILE A 98 -9.77 -11.70 17.14
N ASP A 99 -10.72 -10.99 17.73
CA ASP A 99 -10.69 -10.61 19.16
C ASP A 99 -10.60 -11.86 20.06
N ALA A 100 -11.38 -12.88 19.73
CA ALA A 100 -11.33 -14.15 20.46
C ALA A 100 -9.97 -14.86 20.28
N PHE A 101 -9.37 -14.75 19.11
CA PHE A 101 -8.04 -15.31 18.85
C PHE A 101 -6.95 -14.54 19.58
N ILE A 102 -6.98 -13.22 19.57
CA ILE A 102 -6.07 -12.36 20.34
C ILE A 102 -6.06 -12.75 21.83
N ALA A 103 -7.26 -12.95 22.42
CA ALA A 103 -7.39 -13.33 23.83
C ALA A 103 -6.83 -14.72 24.17
N GLN A 104 -6.61 -15.59 23.19
CA GLN A 104 -6.13 -16.96 23.34
C GLN A 104 -4.69 -17.17 22.87
N CYS A 105 -4.15 -16.26 22.08
CA CYS A 105 -2.82 -16.36 21.51
C CYS A 105 -1.78 -16.03 22.60
N ASN A 106 -0.87 -16.98 22.86
CA ASN A 106 0.22 -16.79 23.81
C ASN A 106 1.60 -16.74 23.12
N ASP A 107 1.67 -17.07 21.84
CA ASP A 107 2.91 -17.21 21.09
C ASP A 107 3.30 -15.93 20.36
N ALA A 108 2.34 -14.99 20.23
CA ALA A 108 2.57 -13.69 19.58
C ALA A 108 1.62 -12.63 20.15
N GLU A 109 2.08 -11.41 20.20
CA GLU A 109 1.23 -10.25 20.45
C GLU A 109 0.53 -9.85 19.15
N ILE A 110 -0.79 -9.94 19.13
CA ILE A 110 -1.62 -9.58 17.96
C ILE A 110 -2.46 -8.39 18.34
N ILE A 111 -2.37 -7.31 17.57
CA ILE A 111 -3.12 -6.09 17.80
C ILE A 111 -3.85 -5.63 16.52
N HIS A 112 -5.00 -4.99 16.69
CA HIS A 112 -5.58 -4.19 15.63
C HIS A 112 -4.73 -2.93 15.44
N SER A 113 -4.30 -2.67 14.21
CA SER A 113 -3.32 -1.63 13.94
C SER A 113 -3.62 -0.84 12.66
N THR A 114 -2.80 0.13 12.38
CA THR A 114 -2.80 0.92 11.14
C THR A 114 -1.45 0.82 10.44
N PRO A 115 -1.36 1.14 9.14
CA PRO A 115 -0.07 1.22 8.46
C PRO A 115 0.92 2.17 9.13
N GLU A 116 0.46 3.30 9.65
CA GLU A 116 1.30 4.27 10.37
C GLU A 116 1.92 3.66 11.62
N ALA A 117 1.11 2.98 12.44
CA ALA A 117 1.60 2.30 13.64
C ALA A 117 2.60 1.19 13.30
N TYR A 118 2.34 0.42 12.25
CA TYR A 118 3.28 -0.58 11.74
C TYR A 118 4.62 0.02 11.33
N PHE A 119 4.62 1.12 10.56
CA PHE A 119 5.86 1.77 10.16
C PHE A 119 6.59 2.45 11.32
N ALA A 120 5.87 2.95 12.34
CA ALA A 120 6.47 3.45 13.56
C ALA A 120 7.19 2.34 14.34
N GLU A 121 6.54 1.18 14.49
CA GLU A 121 7.14 0.00 15.11
C GLU A 121 8.34 -0.51 14.29
N MET A 122 8.18 -0.57 12.97
CA MET A 122 9.25 -0.92 12.06
C MET A 122 10.46 0.01 12.17
N ALA A 123 10.26 1.29 12.45
CA ALA A 123 11.34 2.25 12.66
C ALA A 123 11.99 2.11 14.04
N ALA A 124 11.23 1.69 15.05
CA ALA A 124 11.73 1.47 16.42
C ALA A 124 12.64 0.22 16.51
N THR A 125 12.45 -0.76 15.63
CA THR A 125 13.37 -1.88 15.53
C THR A 125 14.72 -1.40 14.99
N ASN A 126 15.80 -1.69 15.71
CA ASN A 126 17.17 -1.25 15.37
C ASN A 126 17.78 -2.01 14.16
N THR A 127 16.93 -2.60 13.34
CA THR A 127 17.34 -3.43 12.20
C THR A 127 17.73 -2.54 11.02
N LYS A 128 18.99 -2.64 10.59
CA LYS A 128 19.48 -1.95 9.39
C LYS A 128 18.81 -2.54 8.15
N ARG A 129 17.91 -1.79 7.54
CA ARG A 129 17.19 -2.21 6.33
C ARG A 129 17.99 -1.95 5.07
N PRO A 130 17.93 -2.86 4.09
CA PRO A 130 18.60 -2.69 2.81
C PRO A 130 18.03 -1.46 2.09
N ARG A 131 18.85 -0.83 1.28
CA ARG A 131 18.49 0.30 0.42
C ARG A 131 18.17 -0.21 -0.98
N ARG A 132 17.15 0.38 -1.61
CA ARG A 132 16.79 0.08 -3.00
C ARG A 132 16.68 1.36 -3.81
N GLU A 133 17.43 1.42 -4.90
CA GLU A 133 17.52 2.57 -5.81
C GLU A 133 17.02 2.16 -7.21
N GLN A 134 15.91 1.45 -7.29
CA GLN A 134 15.33 0.91 -8.52
C GLN A 134 13.82 1.08 -8.53
N ASP A 135 13.26 1.06 -9.72
CA ASP A 135 11.82 1.00 -9.91
C ASP A 135 11.21 -0.26 -9.30
N LEU A 136 9.96 -0.14 -8.86
CA LEU A 136 9.10 -1.26 -8.49
C LEU A 136 8.11 -1.60 -9.62
N ASN A 137 8.36 -1.12 -10.82
CA ASN A 137 7.43 -1.19 -11.95
C ASN A 137 7.71 -2.37 -12.89
N SER A 138 8.00 -3.54 -12.34
CA SER A 138 8.21 -4.78 -13.11
C SER A 138 6.92 -5.52 -13.46
N TRP A 139 5.76 -5.00 -13.06
CA TRP A 139 4.45 -5.60 -13.32
C TRP A 139 3.71 -4.88 -14.44
N ALA A 140 3.26 -5.64 -15.45
CA ALA A 140 2.42 -5.17 -16.56
C ALA A 140 2.88 -3.83 -17.19
N PRO A 141 4.14 -3.70 -17.64
CA PRO A 141 4.68 -2.44 -18.14
C PRO A 141 3.87 -1.88 -19.33
N GLY A 142 3.26 -2.73 -20.14
CA GLY A 142 2.41 -2.33 -21.24
C GLY A 142 1.20 -1.49 -20.82
N CYS A 143 0.67 -1.68 -19.63
CA CYS A 143 -0.43 -0.86 -19.10
C CYS A 143 -0.03 0.60 -18.88
N TYR A 144 1.24 0.86 -18.66
CA TYR A 144 1.77 2.19 -18.34
C TYR A 144 2.44 2.86 -19.53
N THR A 145 2.99 2.10 -20.48
CA THR A 145 3.84 2.59 -21.57
C THR A 145 3.16 2.57 -22.94
N SER A 146 2.11 1.75 -23.13
CA SER A 146 1.39 1.68 -24.42
C SER A 146 0.46 2.89 -24.63
N GLN A 147 0.14 3.19 -25.89
CA GLN A 147 -0.85 4.19 -26.29
C GLN A 147 -0.57 5.60 -25.73
N ILE A 148 0.69 6.06 -25.78
CA ILE A 148 1.10 7.34 -25.18
C ILE A 148 0.27 8.53 -25.71
N ARG A 149 -0.06 8.56 -26.98
CA ARG A 149 -0.87 9.63 -27.58
C ARG A 149 -2.29 9.67 -26.99
N LEU A 150 -2.90 8.50 -26.77
CA LEU A 150 -4.20 8.42 -26.13
C LEU A 150 -4.15 8.96 -24.69
N LYS A 151 -3.11 8.62 -23.94
CA LYS A 151 -2.90 9.11 -22.57
C LYS A 151 -2.68 10.62 -22.52
N GLN A 152 -1.94 11.16 -23.46
CA GLN A 152 -1.74 12.62 -23.59
C GLN A 152 -3.05 13.33 -23.92
N GLN A 153 -3.83 12.83 -24.88
CA GLN A 153 -5.14 13.39 -25.23
C GLN A 153 -6.13 13.30 -24.05
N HIS A 154 -6.14 12.18 -23.37
CA HIS A 154 -6.98 12.01 -22.18
C HIS A 154 -6.66 13.07 -21.11
N ARG A 155 -5.38 13.27 -20.83
CA ARG A 155 -4.95 14.31 -19.86
C ARG A 155 -5.32 15.73 -20.31
N LEU A 156 -5.21 16.02 -21.60
CA LEU A 156 -5.64 17.30 -22.15
C LEU A 156 -7.14 17.51 -21.97
N LEU A 157 -7.95 16.47 -22.26
CA LEU A 157 -9.40 16.51 -22.10
C LEU A 157 -9.82 16.73 -20.63
N GLU A 158 -9.19 16.04 -19.70
CA GLU A 158 -9.45 16.27 -18.26
C GLU A 158 -9.23 17.74 -17.87
N ASN A 159 -8.08 18.30 -18.26
CA ASN A 159 -7.77 19.70 -17.95
C ASN A 159 -8.77 20.67 -18.59
N MET A 160 -9.20 20.40 -19.83
CA MET A 160 -10.21 21.22 -20.50
C MET A 160 -11.57 21.12 -19.83
N LEU A 161 -12.00 19.94 -19.39
CA LEU A 161 -13.25 19.74 -18.67
C LEU A 161 -13.26 20.52 -17.34
N PHE A 162 -12.22 20.42 -16.53
CA PHE A 162 -12.09 21.20 -15.30
C PHE A 162 -12.11 22.72 -15.54
N MET A 163 -11.49 23.16 -16.64
CA MET A 163 -11.53 24.57 -17.01
C MET A 163 -12.94 25.01 -17.40
N VAL A 164 -13.63 24.24 -18.23
CA VAL A 164 -15.00 24.54 -18.68
C VAL A 164 -15.98 24.53 -17.50
N GLU A 165 -15.86 23.60 -16.56
CA GLU A 165 -16.68 23.60 -15.34
C GLU A 165 -16.53 24.89 -14.54
N LYS A 166 -15.29 25.33 -14.32
CA LYS A 166 -15.01 26.59 -13.59
C LYS A 166 -15.57 27.80 -14.33
N MET A 167 -15.42 27.84 -15.65
CA MET A 167 -15.95 28.93 -16.48
C MET A 167 -17.48 28.95 -16.47
N ALA A 168 -18.13 27.78 -16.60
CA ALA A 168 -19.58 27.68 -16.55
C ALA A 168 -20.16 28.09 -15.18
N ALA A 169 -19.51 27.65 -14.10
CA ALA A 169 -19.89 28.06 -12.74
C ALA A 169 -19.76 29.55 -12.55
N ALA A 170 -18.66 30.15 -13.01
CA ALA A 170 -18.47 31.61 -12.93
C ALA A 170 -19.49 32.38 -13.75
N ALA A 171 -19.80 31.94 -14.98
CA ALA A 171 -20.82 32.54 -15.82
C ALA A 171 -22.21 32.49 -15.16
N THR A 172 -22.58 31.32 -14.62
CA THR A 172 -23.86 31.14 -13.91
C THR A 172 -23.96 32.07 -12.70
N LEU A 173 -22.89 32.25 -11.92
CA LEU A 173 -22.87 33.17 -10.79
C LEU A 173 -23.01 34.66 -11.21
N GLN A 174 -22.62 35.00 -12.43
CA GLN A 174 -22.73 36.34 -13.02
C GLN A 174 -24.05 36.56 -13.77
N GLY A 175 -24.91 35.55 -13.85
CA GLY A 175 -26.19 35.62 -14.54
C GLY A 175 -26.08 35.55 -16.07
N LEU A 176 -24.99 34.94 -16.59
CA LEU A 176 -24.74 34.75 -18.02
C LEU A 176 -25.17 33.34 -18.45
#